data_9ebe30da083040195017b869bfa01827
#
_entry.id   9ebe30da083040195017b869bfa01827
#
_cell.length_a   1.000
_cell.length_b   1.000
_cell.length_c   1.000
_cell.angle_alpha   90.00
_cell.angle_beta   90.00
_cell.angle_gamma   90.00
#
_symmetry.space_group_name_H-M   'P 1'
#
loop_
_entity.id
_entity.type
_entity.pdbx_description
1 polymer ?
#
loop_
_entity_poly.entity_id
_entity_poly.type
_entity_poly.pdbx_seq_one_letter_code
_entity_poly.pdbx_strand_id
1 'polypeptide(L)'
;MGREGSGVEVRDGSIRLNFTYEGERHRKTLLVNGKPLAPTLANRKYAAKMMAEIKDKIRLGVFVMAEYFPASGNAGAGLTVGSQLDTWLAGQRIENSTKAGYTSAIKFWKGAPYDEAKTTKLGDLPLRRLVPSQIKIAIASRPGLSGKTVNNYVSVLREALESAVTDRVLQSNPADAVKRAKYQKPVADPFSAEEREQIIAKVHERYPGQVANMVEFWFWTGLRTGELFGLSWRNVDLANGTMLIAETVVRGEEKDSTKTDVARTVRLNSRALEALKRQRKHTQMATDGRVFHDPRYGAGWYEERAFRRSFWEPVLKALGMRYRRPYNCRHTYATAMLMAGMTPAFCAKQLGHSVEMFLKTYAKWIDGDQDSSEMARLEKTIAPGVSPASPGVPASA
;
A
#
# COMPACT_ATOMS: atom_id res chain seq x y z
N MET A 1 -31.59 -23.45 53.94
CA MET A 1 -30.45 -22.50 54.04
C MET A 1 -29.24 -23.21 53.45
N GLY A 2 -28.93 -22.98 52.18
CA GLY A 2 -27.74 -23.54 51.50
C GLY A 2 -26.50 -22.83 52.00
N ARG A 3 -25.51 -23.57 52.49
CA ARG A 3 -24.16 -23.07 52.76
C ARG A 3 -23.59 -22.46 51.49
N GLU A 4 -23.42 -21.18 51.44
CA GLU A 4 -22.57 -20.52 50.45
C GLU A 4 -21.14 -21.00 50.66
N GLY A 5 -20.74 -22.02 49.93
CA GLY A 5 -19.36 -22.49 49.95
C GLY A 5 -18.44 -21.37 49.48
N SER A 6 -17.29 -21.19 50.12
CA SER A 6 -16.27 -20.19 49.77
C SER A 6 -15.81 -20.24 48.30
N GLY A 7 -16.19 -21.29 47.57
CA GLY A 7 -15.73 -21.56 46.18
C GLY A 7 -14.29 -22.10 46.10
N VAL A 8 -13.62 -22.28 47.24
CA VAL A 8 -12.28 -22.87 47.33
C VAL A 8 -12.39 -24.31 47.82
N GLU A 9 -11.94 -25.26 47.01
CA GLU A 9 -11.93 -26.68 47.32
C GLU A 9 -10.48 -27.13 47.56
N VAL A 10 -10.22 -27.66 48.73
CA VAL A 10 -8.91 -28.20 49.12
C VAL A 10 -8.94 -29.70 48.88
N ARG A 11 -7.98 -30.21 48.09
CA ARG A 11 -7.78 -31.62 47.77
C ARG A 11 -6.41 -32.10 48.27
N ASP A 12 -6.23 -33.41 48.27
CA ASP A 12 -4.93 -33.98 48.58
C ASP A 12 -3.91 -33.52 47.56
N GLY A 13 -2.96 -32.68 47.99
CA GLY A 13 -1.90 -32.13 47.12
C GLY A 13 -2.29 -30.93 46.22
N SER A 14 -3.53 -30.43 46.22
CA SER A 14 -3.94 -29.31 45.35
C SER A 14 -5.04 -28.44 45.90
N ILE A 15 -5.17 -27.23 45.33
CA ILE A 15 -6.29 -26.31 45.61
C ILE A 15 -7.02 -26.06 44.28
N ARG A 16 -8.36 -26.11 44.33
CA ARG A 16 -9.24 -25.86 43.19
C ARG A 16 -10.21 -24.70 43.51
N LEU A 17 -10.44 -23.84 42.50
CA LEU A 17 -11.48 -22.80 42.57
C LEU A 17 -12.71 -23.26 41.80
N ASN A 18 -13.90 -23.01 42.39
CA ASN A 18 -15.19 -23.35 41.80
C ASN A 18 -16.04 -22.06 41.75
N PHE A 19 -16.45 -21.62 40.58
CA PHE A 19 -17.27 -20.44 40.34
C PHE A 19 -18.14 -20.60 39.12
N THR A 20 -19.18 -19.77 39.01
CA THR A 20 -20.05 -19.72 37.82
C THR A 20 -19.73 -18.44 37.06
N TYR A 21 -19.53 -18.56 35.74
CA TYR A 21 -19.29 -17.47 34.83
C TYR A 21 -20.01 -17.74 33.50
N GLU A 22 -20.73 -16.76 32.95
CA GLU A 22 -21.54 -16.90 31.73
C GLU A 22 -22.52 -18.08 31.76
N GLY A 23 -23.10 -18.35 32.97
CA GLY A 23 -24.05 -19.47 33.14
C GLY A 23 -23.41 -20.85 33.31
N GLU A 24 -22.10 -20.98 33.09
CA GLU A 24 -21.37 -22.25 33.21
C GLU A 24 -20.61 -22.35 34.54
N ARG A 25 -20.57 -23.57 35.09
CA ARG A 25 -19.80 -23.88 36.31
C ARG A 25 -18.38 -24.28 35.97
N HIS A 26 -17.41 -23.45 36.37
CA HIS A 26 -16.00 -23.67 36.18
C HIS A 26 -15.34 -24.27 37.44
N ARG A 27 -14.44 -25.25 37.20
CA ARG A 27 -13.66 -25.92 38.25
C ARG A 27 -12.19 -25.88 37.82
N LYS A 28 -11.37 -24.98 38.37
CA LYS A 28 -9.99 -24.73 37.96
C LYS A 28 -9.01 -25.05 39.08
N THR A 29 -8.09 -25.98 38.84
CA THR A 29 -6.98 -26.26 39.77
C THR A 29 -5.94 -25.14 39.66
N LEU A 30 -5.49 -24.58 40.78
CA LEU A 30 -4.43 -23.58 40.81
C LEU A 30 -3.08 -24.28 40.52
N LEU A 31 -2.34 -23.69 39.58
CA LEU A 31 -1.02 -24.16 39.17
C LEU A 31 0.05 -23.08 39.42
N VAL A 32 1.24 -23.48 39.86
CA VAL A 32 2.44 -22.65 39.93
C VAL A 32 3.55 -23.39 39.18
N ASN A 33 4.10 -22.73 38.15
CA ASN A 33 5.08 -23.32 37.24
C ASN A 33 4.64 -24.69 36.66
N GLY A 34 3.33 -24.79 36.30
CA GLY A 34 2.75 -26.01 35.72
C GLY A 34 2.45 -27.14 36.73
N LYS A 35 2.77 -26.98 38.02
CA LYS A 35 2.48 -27.95 39.07
C LYS A 35 1.29 -27.51 39.94
N PRO A 36 0.45 -28.42 40.43
CA PRO A 36 -0.63 -28.10 41.34
C PRO A 36 -0.12 -27.38 42.61
N LEU A 37 -0.84 -26.32 43.00
CA LEU A 37 -0.52 -25.54 44.19
C LEU A 37 -0.81 -26.38 45.46
N ALA A 38 0.22 -26.67 46.26
CA ALA A 38 0.06 -27.42 47.50
C ALA A 38 -0.83 -26.72 48.49
N PRO A 39 -1.67 -27.43 49.27
CA PRO A 39 -2.68 -26.86 50.15
C PRO A 39 -2.14 -26.37 51.53
N THR A 40 -1.05 -25.59 51.52
CA THR A 40 -0.51 -24.95 52.71
C THR A 40 -1.45 -23.84 53.22
N LEU A 41 -1.30 -23.46 54.48
CA LEU A 41 -2.12 -22.37 55.08
C LEU A 41 -1.99 -21.07 54.27
N ALA A 42 -0.78 -20.74 53.85
CA ALA A 42 -0.50 -19.55 53.02
C ALA A 42 -1.21 -19.63 51.66
N ASN A 43 -1.15 -20.77 51.00
CA ASN A 43 -1.74 -21.00 49.67
C ASN A 43 -3.27 -21.06 49.74
N ARG A 44 -3.87 -21.52 50.85
CA ARG A 44 -5.32 -21.47 51.07
C ARG A 44 -5.79 -20.03 51.23
N LYS A 45 -5.06 -19.17 51.99
CA LYS A 45 -5.34 -17.74 52.09
C LYS A 45 -5.25 -17.03 50.73
N TYR A 46 -4.22 -17.34 49.95
CA TYR A 46 -4.07 -16.82 48.58
C TYR A 46 -5.24 -17.22 47.71
N ALA A 47 -5.62 -18.50 47.70
CA ALA A 47 -6.77 -18.99 46.92
C ALA A 47 -8.08 -18.33 47.33
N ALA A 48 -8.32 -18.08 48.63
CA ALA A 48 -9.49 -17.39 49.13
C ALA A 48 -9.55 -15.92 48.65
N LYS A 49 -8.41 -15.22 48.68
CA LYS A 49 -8.31 -13.84 48.16
C LYS A 49 -8.57 -13.79 46.67
N MET A 50 -7.94 -14.69 45.89
CA MET A 50 -8.16 -14.79 44.42
C MET A 50 -9.62 -15.09 44.11
N MET A 51 -10.25 -15.98 44.86
CA MET A 51 -11.68 -16.33 44.66
C MET A 51 -12.62 -15.14 44.93
N ALA A 52 -12.32 -14.36 45.95
CA ALA A 52 -13.08 -13.14 46.23
C ALA A 52 -12.95 -12.12 45.08
N GLU A 53 -11.72 -11.91 44.60
CA GLU A 53 -11.45 -11.03 43.43
C GLU A 53 -12.16 -11.50 42.15
N ILE A 54 -12.15 -12.80 41.87
CA ILE A 54 -12.88 -13.38 40.74
C ILE A 54 -14.38 -13.09 40.84
N LYS A 55 -14.99 -13.32 42.02
CA LYS A 55 -16.41 -13.08 42.23
C LYS A 55 -16.77 -11.59 42.08
N ASP A 56 -15.91 -10.70 42.56
CA ASP A 56 -16.13 -9.24 42.45
C ASP A 56 -16.01 -8.81 40.96
N LYS A 57 -15.01 -9.28 40.22
CA LYS A 57 -14.88 -8.98 38.79
C LYS A 57 -16.02 -9.56 37.95
N ILE A 58 -16.52 -10.74 38.26
CA ILE A 58 -17.72 -11.32 37.64
C ILE A 58 -18.94 -10.42 37.88
N ARG A 59 -19.14 -9.98 39.15
CA ARG A 59 -20.23 -9.10 39.49
C ARG A 59 -20.18 -7.76 38.78
N LEU A 60 -18.96 -7.22 38.57
CA LEU A 60 -18.70 -5.96 37.86
C LEU A 60 -18.69 -6.12 36.34
N GLY A 61 -18.84 -7.33 35.82
CA GLY A 61 -18.79 -7.59 34.36
C GLY A 61 -17.41 -7.42 33.70
N VAL A 62 -16.33 -7.38 34.49
CA VAL A 62 -14.95 -7.15 34.03
C VAL A 62 -14.04 -8.38 34.20
N PHE A 63 -14.62 -9.53 34.50
CA PHE A 63 -13.86 -10.76 34.68
C PHE A 63 -13.37 -11.32 33.34
N VAL A 64 -12.10 -11.67 33.28
CA VAL A 64 -11.48 -12.33 32.11
C VAL A 64 -10.82 -13.61 32.57
N MET A 65 -11.36 -14.76 32.12
CA MET A 65 -10.90 -16.11 32.50
C MET A 65 -9.39 -16.30 32.31
N ALA A 66 -8.84 -15.83 31.19
CA ALA A 66 -7.43 -16.01 30.83
C ALA A 66 -6.44 -15.26 31.75
N GLU A 67 -6.90 -14.23 32.49
CA GLU A 67 -6.07 -13.53 33.46
C GLU A 67 -5.74 -14.38 34.69
N TYR A 68 -6.67 -15.23 35.08
CA TYR A 68 -6.56 -16.07 36.27
C TYR A 68 -6.16 -17.51 36.01
N PHE A 69 -6.54 -18.01 34.85
CA PHE A 69 -6.31 -19.41 34.43
C PHE A 69 -5.74 -19.44 33.01
N PRO A 70 -4.48 -19.04 32.83
CA PRO A 70 -3.79 -19.26 31.56
C PRO A 70 -3.79 -20.78 31.31
N ALA A 71 -4.38 -21.20 30.16
CA ALA A 71 -4.59 -22.60 29.88
C ALA A 71 -3.28 -23.39 29.96
N SER A 72 -3.28 -24.37 30.82
CA SER A 72 -2.22 -25.38 30.91
C SER A 72 -2.36 -26.32 29.72
N GLY A 73 -1.52 -26.17 28.72
CA GLY A 73 -1.43 -27.04 27.54
C GLY A 73 -2.32 -26.61 26.38
N ASN A 74 -1.72 -26.14 25.33
CA ASN A 74 -2.17 -25.96 23.93
C ASN A 74 -3.51 -25.26 23.59
N ALA A 75 -4.30 -24.80 24.55
CA ALA A 75 -5.56 -24.08 24.28
C ALA A 75 -5.58 -22.73 25.01
N GLY A 76 -4.51 -21.97 24.96
CA GLY A 76 -4.43 -20.72 25.66
C GLY A 76 -3.23 -19.88 25.26
N ALA A 77 -2.82 -19.93 24.02
CA ALA A 77 -2.08 -18.82 23.45
C ALA A 77 -3.06 -17.63 23.47
N GLY A 78 -3.07 -16.88 24.56
CA GLY A 78 -3.78 -15.61 24.66
C GLY A 78 -3.46 -14.81 23.40
N LEU A 79 -4.43 -14.03 22.90
CA LEU A 79 -4.30 -13.25 21.68
C LEU A 79 -2.92 -12.59 21.65
N THR A 80 -2.09 -12.99 20.67
CA THR A 80 -0.75 -12.43 20.47
C THR A 80 -0.79 -11.30 19.44
N VAL A 81 0.26 -10.49 19.40
CA VAL A 81 0.41 -9.46 18.35
C VAL A 81 0.32 -10.10 16.96
N GLY A 82 0.95 -11.27 16.77
CA GLY A 82 0.94 -11.98 15.49
C GLY A 82 -0.46 -12.47 15.10
N SER A 83 -1.20 -13.08 16.04
CA SER A 83 -2.57 -13.54 15.78
C SER A 83 -3.53 -12.38 15.50
N GLN A 84 -3.38 -11.25 16.20
CA GLN A 84 -4.18 -10.04 15.94
C GLN A 84 -3.94 -9.51 14.52
N LEU A 85 -2.68 -9.45 14.08
CA LEU A 85 -2.33 -9.01 12.72
C LEU A 85 -2.91 -9.94 11.64
N ASP A 86 -2.86 -11.26 11.86
CA ASP A 86 -3.41 -12.23 10.91
C ASP A 86 -4.96 -12.13 10.84
N THR A 87 -5.63 -12.02 11.99
CA THR A 87 -7.08 -11.87 12.06
C THR A 87 -7.54 -10.58 11.39
N TRP A 88 -6.85 -9.47 11.69
CA TRP A 88 -7.13 -8.20 11.05
C TRP A 88 -6.97 -8.26 9.53
N LEU A 89 -5.89 -8.87 9.01
CA LEU A 89 -5.67 -9.01 7.57
C LEU A 89 -6.74 -9.89 6.91
N ALA A 90 -7.18 -10.95 7.58
CA ALA A 90 -8.21 -11.83 7.05
C ALA A 90 -9.56 -11.11 6.87
N GLY A 91 -9.86 -10.12 7.72
CA GLY A 91 -11.05 -9.29 7.63
C GLY A 91 -11.00 -8.18 6.57
N GLN A 92 -9.84 -7.93 5.94
CA GLN A 92 -9.68 -6.81 5.00
C GLN A 92 -10.20 -7.15 3.60
N ARG A 93 -11.08 -6.30 3.06
CA ARG A 93 -11.46 -6.30 1.63
C ARG A 93 -10.57 -5.32 0.87
N ILE A 94 -9.42 -5.79 0.45
CA ILE A 94 -8.39 -4.98 -0.20
C ILE A 94 -7.87 -5.66 -1.47
N GLU A 95 -7.35 -4.83 -2.36
CA GLU A 95 -6.70 -5.31 -3.58
C GLU A 95 -5.44 -6.13 -3.30
N ASN A 96 -5.12 -7.09 -4.17
CA ASN A 96 -3.95 -7.96 -4.05
C ASN A 96 -2.63 -7.18 -3.95
N SER A 97 -2.52 -6.05 -4.64
CA SER A 97 -1.35 -5.16 -4.54
C SER A 97 -1.18 -4.55 -3.14
N THR A 98 -2.28 -4.13 -2.51
CA THR A 98 -2.31 -3.61 -1.13
C THR A 98 -2.06 -4.74 -0.14
N LYS A 99 -2.71 -5.89 -0.35
CA LYS A 99 -2.52 -7.11 0.47
C LYS A 99 -1.06 -7.54 0.52
N ALA A 100 -0.34 -7.50 -0.61
CA ALA A 100 1.09 -7.80 -0.63
C ALA A 100 1.93 -6.85 0.25
N GLY A 101 1.58 -5.56 0.27
CA GLY A 101 2.21 -4.58 1.17
C GLY A 101 1.91 -4.86 2.64
N TYR A 102 0.66 -5.17 2.97
CA TYR A 102 0.23 -5.53 4.32
C TYR A 102 0.89 -6.82 4.79
N THR A 103 0.93 -7.86 3.94
CA THR A 103 1.64 -9.11 4.25
C THR A 103 3.12 -8.88 4.55
N SER A 104 3.77 -7.99 3.79
CA SER A 104 5.17 -7.62 4.06
C SER A 104 5.35 -6.95 5.42
N ALA A 105 4.47 -6.02 5.78
CA ALA A 105 4.47 -5.36 7.08
C ALA A 105 4.21 -6.34 8.23
N ILE A 106 3.23 -7.23 8.08
CA ILE A 106 2.90 -8.26 9.07
C ILE A 106 4.06 -9.23 9.26
N LYS A 107 4.70 -9.67 8.16
CA LYS A 107 5.90 -10.51 8.24
C LYS A 107 7.03 -9.84 9.02
N PHE A 108 7.23 -8.54 8.81
CA PHE A 108 8.19 -7.76 9.58
C PHE A 108 7.84 -7.76 11.07
N TRP A 109 6.61 -7.38 11.45
CA TRP A 109 6.19 -7.30 12.84
C TRP A 109 6.22 -8.64 13.56
N LYS A 110 5.80 -9.71 12.89
CA LYS A 110 5.85 -11.07 13.47
C LYS A 110 7.26 -11.56 13.72
N GLY A 111 8.21 -11.17 12.86
CA GLY A 111 9.60 -11.63 12.97
C GLY A 111 10.56 -10.67 13.68
N ALA A 112 10.14 -9.43 13.95
CA ALA A 112 11.01 -8.45 14.58
C ALA A 112 11.21 -8.76 16.08
N PRO A 113 12.43 -8.62 16.63
CA PRO A 113 12.67 -8.75 18.05
C PRO A 113 12.09 -7.54 18.80
N TYR A 114 11.64 -7.75 20.03
CA TYR A 114 11.13 -6.67 20.89
C TYR A 114 11.94 -6.48 22.18
N ASP A 115 12.98 -7.28 22.35
CA ASP A 115 13.93 -7.21 23.46
C ASP A 115 15.34 -6.85 22.95
N GLU A 116 16.18 -6.33 23.83
CA GLU A 116 17.56 -5.97 23.51
C GLU A 116 18.42 -7.19 23.16
N ALA A 117 18.14 -8.34 23.78
CA ALA A 117 18.82 -9.60 23.52
C ALA A 117 18.44 -10.22 22.16
N LYS A 118 17.40 -9.69 21.48
CA LYS A 118 16.86 -10.17 20.19
C LYS A 118 16.46 -11.65 20.18
N THR A 119 16.09 -12.18 21.33
CA THR A 119 15.73 -13.60 21.51
C THR A 119 14.24 -13.86 21.29
N THR A 120 13.40 -12.86 21.48
CA THR A 120 11.95 -12.99 21.43
C THR A 120 11.36 -12.20 20.24
N LYS A 121 10.36 -12.78 19.60
CA LYS A 121 9.67 -12.17 18.45
C LYS A 121 8.43 -11.41 18.89
N LEU A 122 8.23 -10.22 18.31
CA LEU A 122 7.07 -9.40 18.62
C LEU A 122 5.74 -10.12 18.31
N GLY A 123 5.72 -10.97 17.28
CA GLY A 123 4.54 -11.76 16.94
C GLY A 123 4.09 -12.71 18.04
N ASP A 124 5.00 -13.19 18.88
CA ASP A 124 4.72 -14.14 19.96
C ASP A 124 4.35 -13.43 21.28
N LEU A 125 4.50 -12.09 21.32
CA LEU A 125 4.18 -11.31 22.51
C LEU A 125 2.67 -11.30 22.75
N PRO A 126 2.18 -11.59 23.97
CA PRO A 126 0.78 -11.40 24.34
C PRO A 126 0.33 -9.97 24.06
N LEU A 127 -0.77 -9.80 23.31
CA LEU A 127 -1.22 -8.51 22.79
C LEU A 127 -1.37 -7.44 23.88
N ARG A 128 -1.89 -7.80 25.03
CA ARG A 128 -2.08 -6.89 26.17
C ARG A 128 -0.78 -6.43 26.85
N ARG A 129 0.36 -7.08 26.52
CA ARG A 129 1.68 -6.69 27.02
C ARG A 129 2.47 -5.82 26.07
N LEU A 130 1.89 -5.52 24.90
CA LEU A 130 2.56 -4.68 23.90
C LEU A 130 2.60 -3.23 24.39
N VAL A 131 3.80 -2.68 24.48
CA VAL A 131 4.06 -1.29 24.87
C VAL A 131 4.85 -0.55 23.75
N PRO A 132 4.75 0.80 23.69
CA PRO A 132 5.39 1.59 22.64
C PRO A 132 6.90 1.41 22.51
N SER A 133 7.60 1.14 23.62
CA SER A 133 9.06 0.90 23.59
C SER A 133 9.43 -0.34 22.80
N GLN A 134 8.66 -1.42 22.91
CA GLN A 134 8.90 -2.66 22.17
C GLN A 134 8.71 -2.47 20.66
N ILE A 135 7.72 -1.67 20.25
CA ILE A 135 7.53 -1.29 18.84
C ILE A 135 8.75 -0.52 18.32
N LYS A 136 9.30 0.40 19.13
CA LYS A 136 10.51 1.17 18.77
C LYS A 136 11.74 0.27 18.65
N ILE A 137 11.93 -0.70 19.56
CA ILE A 137 13.00 -1.71 19.49
C ILE A 137 12.88 -2.54 18.21
N ALA A 138 11.67 -3.01 17.89
CA ALA A 138 11.41 -3.74 16.66
C ALA A 138 11.77 -2.94 15.39
N ILE A 139 11.45 -1.64 15.33
CA ILE A 139 11.85 -0.76 14.24
C ILE A 139 13.37 -0.61 14.18
N ALA A 140 14.02 -0.37 15.32
CA ALA A 140 15.46 -0.18 15.44
C ALA A 140 16.26 -1.44 15.07
N SER A 141 15.67 -2.63 15.18
CA SER A 141 16.30 -3.89 14.79
C SER A 141 16.62 -3.99 13.28
N ARG A 142 16.03 -3.13 12.45
CA ARG A 142 16.23 -3.06 11.00
C ARG A 142 16.59 -1.64 10.53
N PRO A 143 17.82 -1.16 10.79
CA PRO A 143 18.24 0.22 10.50
C PRO A 143 18.24 0.56 9.00
N GLY A 144 18.30 -0.44 8.11
CA GLY A 144 18.26 -0.24 6.64
C GLY A 144 16.87 0.05 6.05
N LEU A 145 15.80 0.08 6.86
CA LEU A 145 14.47 0.43 6.38
C LEU A 145 14.36 1.94 6.12
N SER A 146 13.84 2.31 4.94
CA SER A 146 13.54 3.72 4.67
C SER A 146 12.45 4.25 5.61
N GLY A 147 12.51 5.54 5.96
CA GLY A 147 11.46 6.16 6.79
C GLY A 147 10.05 5.99 6.22
N LYS A 148 9.90 5.97 4.88
CA LYS A 148 8.61 5.65 4.22
C LYS A 148 8.16 4.22 4.52
N THR A 149 9.08 3.25 4.45
CA THR A 149 8.75 1.83 4.74
C THR A 149 8.36 1.66 6.20
N VAL A 150 9.11 2.29 7.12
CA VAL A 150 8.77 2.30 8.55
C VAL A 150 7.37 2.87 8.76
N ASN A 151 7.05 4.02 8.17
CA ASN A 151 5.73 4.63 8.30
C ASN A 151 4.60 3.75 7.77
N ASN A 152 4.81 3.07 6.64
CA ASN A 152 3.83 2.13 6.10
C ASN A 152 3.63 0.93 7.04
N TYR A 153 4.71 0.38 7.60
CA TYR A 153 4.63 -0.75 8.54
C TYR A 153 3.93 -0.36 9.84
N VAL A 154 4.25 0.82 10.38
CA VAL A 154 3.57 1.36 11.58
C VAL A 154 2.09 1.62 11.31
N SER A 155 1.71 2.10 10.12
CA SER A 155 0.29 2.26 9.77
C SER A 155 -0.47 0.94 9.83
N VAL A 156 0.08 -0.14 9.25
CA VAL A 156 -0.55 -1.47 9.29
C VAL A 156 -0.69 -1.99 10.73
N LEU A 157 0.36 -1.85 11.55
CA LEU A 157 0.29 -2.22 12.96
C LEU A 157 -0.77 -1.41 13.70
N ARG A 158 -0.80 -0.08 13.48
CA ARG A 158 -1.76 0.82 14.12
C ARG A 158 -3.20 0.44 13.79
N GLU A 159 -3.52 0.20 12.54
CA GLU A 159 -4.87 -0.19 12.12
C GLU A 159 -5.29 -1.55 12.72
N ALA A 160 -4.38 -2.52 12.74
CA ALA A 160 -4.64 -3.82 13.34
C ALA A 160 -4.84 -3.75 14.87
N LEU A 161 -4.11 -2.87 15.55
CA LEU A 161 -4.28 -2.65 17.00
C LEU A 161 -5.53 -1.81 17.30
N GLU A 162 -5.92 -0.90 16.40
CA GLU A 162 -7.16 -0.13 16.55
C GLU A 162 -8.40 -1.03 16.50
N SER A 163 -8.39 -2.06 15.65
CA SER A 163 -9.47 -3.06 15.68
C SER A 163 -9.55 -3.77 17.04
N ALA A 164 -8.41 -4.07 17.65
CA ALA A 164 -8.38 -4.67 18.99
C ALA A 164 -8.88 -3.71 20.10
N VAL A 165 -8.70 -2.40 19.92
CA VAL A 165 -9.29 -1.39 20.82
C VAL A 165 -10.81 -1.32 20.63
N THR A 166 -11.27 -1.31 19.37
CA THR A 166 -12.70 -1.35 19.04
C THR A 166 -13.38 -2.59 19.61
N ASP A 167 -12.72 -3.75 19.54
CA ASP A 167 -13.20 -5.02 20.11
C ASP A 167 -13.03 -5.11 21.64
N ARG A 168 -12.55 -4.01 22.29
CA ARG A 168 -12.31 -3.93 23.74
C ARG A 168 -11.28 -4.94 24.27
N VAL A 169 -10.43 -5.47 23.41
CA VAL A 169 -9.31 -6.32 23.79
C VAL A 169 -8.16 -5.50 24.37
N LEU A 170 -7.94 -4.29 23.81
CA LEU A 170 -7.00 -3.29 24.32
C LEU A 170 -7.78 -2.07 24.82
N GLN A 171 -7.21 -1.39 25.85
CA GLN A 171 -7.77 -0.12 26.33
C GLN A 171 -7.35 1.07 25.48
N SER A 172 -6.16 1.03 24.89
CA SER A 172 -5.59 2.06 24.02
C SER A 172 -4.61 1.46 23.03
N ASN A 173 -4.36 2.18 21.94
CA ASN A 173 -3.47 1.71 20.87
C ASN A 173 -2.01 2.11 21.18
N PRO A 174 -1.11 1.16 21.51
CA PRO A 174 0.28 1.49 21.82
C PRO A 174 1.07 2.02 20.62
N ALA A 175 0.59 1.80 19.38
CA ALA A 175 1.24 2.33 18.18
C ALA A 175 1.02 3.85 17.98
N ASP A 176 0.08 4.48 18.69
CA ASP A 176 -0.17 5.92 18.56
C ASP A 176 0.97 6.76 19.12
N ALA A 177 1.65 6.25 20.15
CA ALA A 177 2.85 6.89 20.71
C ALA A 177 4.09 6.78 19.81
N VAL A 178 4.00 6.06 18.67
CA VAL A 178 5.11 5.92 17.72
C VAL A 178 5.05 7.05 16.70
N LYS A 179 5.98 7.98 16.81
CA LYS A 179 6.11 9.13 15.87
C LYS A 179 6.47 8.63 14.47
N ARG A 180 5.98 9.35 13.45
CA ARG A 180 6.35 9.11 12.05
C ARG A 180 7.84 9.34 11.83
N ALA A 181 8.50 8.43 11.14
CA ALA A 181 9.87 8.60 10.70
C ALA A 181 9.95 9.71 9.62
N LYS A 182 10.94 10.58 9.76
CA LYS A 182 11.23 11.60 8.73
C LYS A 182 11.73 10.90 7.46
N TYR A 183 11.22 11.30 6.31
CA TYR A 183 11.77 10.92 5.01
C TYR A 183 11.53 12.04 4.00
N GLN A 184 12.48 12.23 3.12
CA GLN A 184 12.31 13.12 1.97
C GLN A 184 11.68 12.34 0.82
N LYS A 185 10.57 12.87 0.29
CA LYS A 185 10.00 12.31 -0.95
C LYS A 185 10.99 12.58 -2.08
N PRO A 186 11.44 11.56 -2.82
CA PRO A 186 12.28 11.79 -3.97
C PRO A 186 11.64 12.78 -4.94
N VAL A 187 12.41 13.73 -5.38
CA VAL A 187 11.99 14.68 -6.42
C VAL A 187 11.85 13.91 -7.73
N ALA A 188 10.86 14.29 -8.57
CA ALA A 188 10.75 13.74 -9.91
C ALA A 188 12.04 14.02 -10.70
N ASP A 189 12.52 13.02 -11.43
CA ASP A 189 13.79 13.03 -12.13
C ASP A 189 13.57 12.65 -13.61
N PRO A 190 12.99 13.57 -14.42
CA PRO A 190 12.72 13.32 -15.82
C PRO A 190 14.01 13.14 -16.61
N PHE A 191 13.93 12.49 -17.76
CA PHE A 191 14.96 12.51 -18.78
C PHE A 191 14.92 13.86 -19.51
N SER A 192 16.07 14.34 -19.95
CA SER A 192 16.12 15.50 -20.86
C SER A 192 15.51 15.13 -22.22
N ALA A 193 15.30 16.12 -23.08
CA ALA A 193 14.83 15.89 -24.44
C ALA A 193 15.82 15.02 -25.23
N GLU A 194 17.10 15.31 -25.09
CA GLU A 194 18.20 14.59 -25.74
C GLU A 194 18.30 13.16 -25.21
N GLU A 195 18.28 12.97 -23.89
CA GLU A 195 18.28 11.63 -23.27
C GLU A 195 17.10 10.78 -23.75
N ARG A 196 15.90 11.38 -23.81
CA ARG A 196 14.70 10.71 -24.31
C ARG A 196 14.90 10.20 -25.75
N GLU A 197 15.35 11.08 -26.67
CA GLU A 197 15.54 10.69 -28.07
C GLU A 197 16.66 9.65 -28.22
N GLN A 198 17.75 9.75 -27.44
CA GLN A 198 18.80 8.73 -27.42
C GLN A 198 18.27 7.38 -26.93
N ILE A 199 17.42 7.36 -25.89
CA ILE A 199 16.81 6.12 -25.41
C ILE A 199 15.90 5.52 -26.49
N ILE A 200 15.02 6.34 -27.11
CA ILE A 200 14.12 5.88 -28.16
C ILE A 200 14.94 5.31 -29.33
N ALA A 201 15.94 6.01 -29.80
CA ALA A 201 16.82 5.54 -30.91
C ALA A 201 17.52 4.23 -30.52
N LYS A 202 18.11 4.12 -29.34
CA LYS A 202 18.79 2.91 -28.87
C LYS A 202 17.85 1.72 -28.72
N VAL A 203 16.61 1.95 -28.31
CA VAL A 203 15.60 0.87 -28.26
C VAL A 203 15.21 0.42 -29.65
N HIS A 204 15.05 1.34 -30.59
CA HIS A 204 14.78 0.99 -32.00
C HIS A 204 15.92 0.22 -32.66
N GLU A 205 17.18 0.58 -32.35
CA GLU A 205 18.36 -0.13 -32.81
C GLU A 205 18.43 -1.56 -32.22
N ARG A 206 18.23 -1.71 -30.94
CA ARG A 206 18.49 -2.97 -30.22
C ARG A 206 17.31 -3.92 -30.19
N TYR A 207 16.10 -3.38 -30.12
CA TYR A 207 14.85 -4.13 -29.94
C TYR A 207 13.76 -3.63 -30.89
N PRO A 208 13.94 -3.77 -32.21
CA PRO A 208 12.97 -3.26 -33.19
C PRO A 208 11.60 -3.92 -33.01
N GLY A 209 10.56 -3.21 -33.43
CA GLY A 209 9.17 -3.68 -33.35
C GLY A 209 8.51 -3.38 -32.03
N GLN A 210 7.89 -4.36 -31.34
CA GLN A 210 6.97 -4.14 -30.25
C GLN A 210 7.55 -3.36 -29.07
N VAL A 211 8.79 -3.68 -28.66
CA VAL A 211 9.44 -3.01 -27.51
C VAL A 211 9.74 -1.55 -27.84
N ALA A 212 10.23 -1.28 -29.05
CA ALA A 212 10.53 0.07 -29.48
C ALA A 212 9.27 0.92 -29.59
N ASN A 213 8.20 0.38 -30.19
CA ASN A 213 6.91 1.05 -30.28
C ASN A 213 6.34 1.37 -28.88
N MET A 214 6.43 0.43 -27.93
CA MET A 214 5.94 0.62 -26.56
C MET A 214 6.72 1.72 -25.83
N VAL A 215 8.06 1.74 -25.93
CA VAL A 215 8.88 2.73 -25.23
C VAL A 215 8.65 4.13 -25.81
N GLU A 216 8.61 4.26 -27.14
CA GLU A 216 8.31 5.54 -27.78
C GLU A 216 6.91 6.03 -27.41
N PHE A 217 5.90 5.16 -27.48
CA PHE A 217 4.55 5.48 -27.05
C PHE A 217 4.49 5.91 -25.58
N TRP A 218 5.24 5.24 -24.70
CA TRP A 218 5.27 5.57 -23.28
C TRP A 218 5.82 6.97 -23.01
N PHE A 219 6.93 7.32 -23.68
CA PHE A 219 7.50 8.66 -23.58
C PHE A 219 6.55 9.75 -24.08
N TRP A 220 5.70 9.45 -25.06
CA TRP A 220 4.81 10.43 -25.66
C TRP A 220 3.36 10.39 -25.19
N THR A 221 3.08 9.58 -24.19
CA THR A 221 1.75 9.54 -23.52
C THR A 221 1.83 9.67 -22.01
N GLY A 222 2.96 9.30 -21.42
CA GLY A 222 3.15 9.35 -19.97
C GLY A 222 2.18 8.46 -19.20
N LEU A 223 1.65 7.39 -19.74
CA LEU A 223 0.76 6.46 -19.05
C LEU A 223 1.43 5.87 -17.80
N ARG A 224 0.63 5.53 -16.78
CA ARG A 224 1.11 4.68 -15.69
C ARG A 224 1.45 3.30 -16.24
N THR A 225 2.40 2.61 -15.63
CA THR A 225 2.80 1.27 -16.10
C THR A 225 1.61 0.32 -16.27
N GLY A 226 0.71 0.28 -15.30
CA GLY A 226 -0.48 -0.56 -15.36
C GLY A 226 -1.45 -0.16 -16.47
N GLU A 227 -1.60 1.13 -16.73
CA GLU A 227 -2.42 1.66 -17.82
C GLU A 227 -1.81 1.30 -19.19
N LEU A 228 -0.50 1.40 -19.32
CA LEU A 228 0.22 1.01 -20.54
C LEU A 228 0.05 -0.48 -20.84
N PHE A 229 0.23 -1.32 -19.83
CA PHE A 229 0.10 -2.78 -19.97
C PHE A 229 -1.34 -3.24 -20.12
N GLY A 230 -2.30 -2.48 -19.56
CA GLY A 230 -3.72 -2.73 -19.68
C GLY A 230 -4.38 -2.14 -20.93
N LEU A 231 -3.65 -1.35 -21.75
CA LEU A 231 -4.25 -0.72 -22.92
C LEU A 231 -4.71 -1.77 -23.94
N SER A 232 -5.98 -1.68 -24.32
CA SER A 232 -6.63 -2.56 -25.30
C SER A 232 -6.93 -1.81 -26.58
N TRP A 233 -6.85 -2.50 -27.74
CA TRP A 233 -7.17 -1.93 -29.05
C TRP A 233 -8.59 -1.41 -29.15
N ARG A 234 -9.56 -1.99 -28.42
CA ARG A 234 -10.95 -1.50 -28.35
C ARG A 234 -11.07 -0.09 -27.80
N ASN A 235 -10.09 0.34 -26.99
CA ASN A 235 -10.02 1.64 -26.34
C ASN A 235 -9.17 2.65 -27.12
N VAL A 236 -8.70 2.32 -28.34
CA VAL A 236 -7.84 3.17 -29.17
C VAL A 236 -8.61 3.61 -30.40
N ASP A 237 -8.78 4.91 -30.57
CA ASP A 237 -9.34 5.51 -31.78
C ASP A 237 -8.22 6.20 -32.56
N LEU A 238 -7.69 5.48 -33.56
CA LEU A 238 -6.61 6.00 -34.39
C LEU A 238 -7.09 7.11 -35.35
N ALA A 239 -8.38 7.14 -35.70
CA ALA A 239 -8.93 8.15 -36.61
C ALA A 239 -9.04 9.51 -35.92
N ASN A 240 -9.53 9.53 -34.70
CA ASN A 240 -9.69 10.76 -33.90
C ASN A 240 -8.45 11.07 -33.04
N GLY A 241 -7.42 10.22 -33.07
CA GLY A 241 -6.19 10.41 -32.28
C GLY A 241 -6.45 10.43 -30.77
N THR A 242 -7.29 9.53 -30.30
CA THR A 242 -7.67 9.45 -28.88
C THR A 242 -7.58 8.02 -28.36
N MET A 243 -7.46 7.88 -27.03
CA MET A 243 -7.60 6.61 -26.36
C MET A 243 -8.35 6.78 -25.02
N LEU A 244 -9.12 5.78 -24.66
CA LEU A 244 -9.80 5.69 -23.36
C LEU A 244 -8.95 4.88 -22.39
N ILE A 245 -8.59 5.45 -21.27
CA ILE A 245 -7.91 4.75 -20.18
C ILE A 245 -8.97 4.37 -19.14
N ALA A 246 -9.44 3.14 -19.24
CA ALA A 246 -10.46 2.56 -18.36
C ALA A 246 -9.93 1.34 -17.58
N GLU A 247 -8.90 0.69 -18.10
CA GLU A 247 -8.37 -0.57 -17.57
C GLU A 247 -6.94 -0.41 -17.09
N THR A 248 -6.56 -1.24 -16.14
CA THR A 248 -5.17 -1.32 -15.67
C THR A 248 -4.79 -2.76 -15.36
N VAL A 249 -3.55 -3.13 -15.64
CA VAL A 249 -2.99 -4.44 -15.26
C VAL A 249 -1.99 -4.25 -14.12
N VAL A 250 -2.20 -4.97 -13.04
CA VAL A 250 -1.29 -5.00 -11.89
C VAL A 250 -0.97 -6.44 -11.54
N ARG A 251 0.27 -6.87 -11.76
CA ARG A 251 0.73 -8.25 -11.53
C ARG A 251 -0.12 -9.29 -12.28
N GLY A 252 -0.43 -9.02 -13.54
CA GLY A 252 -1.23 -9.92 -14.38
C GLY A 252 -2.73 -9.94 -14.08
N GLU A 253 -3.19 -9.20 -13.08
CA GLU A 253 -4.60 -9.05 -12.81
C GLU A 253 -5.15 -7.84 -13.55
N GLU A 254 -6.18 -8.09 -14.35
CA GLU A 254 -6.95 -7.05 -15.00
C GLU A 254 -7.87 -6.39 -13.99
N LYS A 255 -7.96 -5.08 -14.08
CA LYS A 255 -8.88 -4.29 -13.28
C LYS A 255 -9.67 -3.38 -14.21
N ASP A 256 -10.96 -3.46 -14.11
CA ASP A 256 -11.90 -2.62 -14.85
C ASP A 256 -11.90 -1.17 -14.34
N SER A 257 -11.00 -0.83 -13.43
CA SER A 257 -10.84 0.53 -12.91
C SER A 257 -9.37 0.96 -12.88
N THR A 258 -9.14 2.24 -13.08
CA THR A 258 -7.86 2.88 -12.82
C THR A 258 -7.69 3.11 -11.31
N LYS A 259 -6.47 3.36 -10.83
CA LYS A 259 -6.19 3.66 -9.41
C LYS A 259 -7.04 4.81 -8.83
N THR A 260 -7.67 5.60 -9.68
CA THR A 260 -8.55 6.74 -9.33
C THR A 260 -10.02 6.47 -9.64
N ASP A 261 -10.38 5.26 -10.05
CA ASP A 261 -11.74 4.82 -10.47
C ASP A 261 -12.44 5.71 -11.52
N VAL A 262 -11.68 6.58 -12.20
CA VAL A 262 -12.21 7.49 -13.22
C VAL A 262 -11.54 7.18 -14.55
N ALA A 263 -12.34 6.71 -15.50
CA ALA A 263 -11.93 6.59 -16.89
C ALA A 263 -11.66 8.00 -17.47
N ARG A 264 -10.62 8.09 -18.31
CA ARG A 264 -10.27 9.33 -18.97
C ARG A 264 -9.91 9.14 -20.43
N THR A 265 -10.27 10.12 -21.24
CA THR A 265 -9.82 10.19 -22.63
C THR A 265 -8.49 10.94 -22.69
N VAL A 266 -7.50 10.35 -23.33
CA VAL A 266 -6.18 10.91 -23.59
C VAL A 266 -6.07 11.24 -25.08
N ARG A 267 -5.63 12.46 -25.41
CA ARG A 267 -5.31 12.85 -26.78
C ARG A 267 -3.90 12.40 -27.12
N LEU A 268 -3.72 11.86 -28.32
CA LEU A 268 -2.46 11.36 -28.81
C LEU A 268 -1.80 12.42 -29.70
N ASN A 269 -0.52 12.65 -29.48
CA ASN A 269 0.32 13.42 -30.41
C ASN A 269 0.77 12.54 -31.57
N SER A 270 1.38 13.15 -32.60
CA SER A 270 1.83 12.46 -33.81
C SER A 270 2.77 11.29 -33.53
N ARG A 271 3.73 11.46 -32.58
CA ARG A 271 4.69 10.41 -32.23
C ARG A 271 4.01 9.19 -31.61
N ALA A 272 3.07 9.43 -30.70
CA ALA A 272 2.30 8.34 -30.08
C ALA A 272 1.42 7.62 -31.12
N LEU A 273 0.79 8.36 -32.03
CA LEU A 273 -0.01 7.78 -33.13
C LEU A 273 0.83 6.92 -34.05
N GLU A 274 1.99 7.39 -34.47
CA GLU A 274 2.89 6.62 -35.33
C GLU A 274 3.41 5.35 -34.62
N ALA A 275 3.71 5.42 -33.34
CA ALA A 275 4.08 4.23 -32.56
C ALA A 275 2.95 3.20 -32.54
N LEU A 276 1.69 3.63 -32.36
CA LEU A 276 0.52 2.74 -32.40
C LEU A 276 0.27 2.17 -33.81
N LYS A 277 0.39 2.98 -34.86
CA LYS A 277 0.27 2.48 -36.25
C LYS A 277 1.28 1.39 -36.52
N ARG A 278 2.56 1.55 -36.12
CA ARG A 278 3.58 0.52 -36.22
C ARG A 278 3.26 -0.70 -35.35
N GLN A 279 2.68 -0.50 -34.18
CA GLN A 279 2.32 -1.58 -33.28
C GLN A 279 1.16 -2.44 -33.76
N ARG A 280 0.24 -1.85 -34.53
CA ARG A 280 -0.98 -2.48 -35.02
C ARG A 280 -0.72 -3.85 -35.69
N LYS A 281 0.29 -3.94 -36.56
CA LYS A 281 0.65 -5.19 -37.25
C LYS A 281 1.10 -6.33 -36.31
N HIS A 282 1.50 -6.01 -35.08
CA HIS A 282 2.01 -7.02 -34.15
C HIS A 282 0.92 -7.63 -33.28
N THR A 283 -0.06 -6.84 -32.87
CA THR A 283 -0.98 -7.26 -31.80
C THR A 283 -2.46 -6.99 -32.06
N GLN A 284 -2.85 -6.35 -33.16
CA GLN A 284 -4.26 -6.04 -33.42
C GLN A 284 -5.14 -7.29 -33.51
N MET A 285 -4.60 -8.39 -34.02
CA MET A 285 -5.30 -9.66 -34.17
C MET A 285 -5.07 -10.61 -33.01
N ALA A 286 -4.42 -10.16 -31.93
CA ALA A 286 -4.22 -10.95 -30.75
C ALA A 286 -5.55 -11.14 -29.98
N THR A 287 -5.76 -12.36 -29.50
CA THR A 287 -7.04 -12.75 -28.84
C THR A 287 -7.33 -12.03 -27.54
N ASP A 288 -6.28 -11.59 -26.83
CA ASP A 288 -6.41 -10.83 -25.58
C ASP A 288 -6.70 -9.34 -25.81
N GLY A 289 -6.66 -8.89 -27.08
CA GLY A 289 -6.94 -7.51 -27.47
C GLY A 289 -5.96 -6.47 -26.94
N ARG A 290 -4.85 -6.85 -26.28
CA ARG A 290 -3.86 -5.93 -25.71
C ARG A 290 -3.03 -5.27 -26.79
N VAL A 291 -2.71 -3.98 -26.58
CA VAL A 291 -1.88 -3.21 -27.52
C VAL A 291 -0.41 -3.63 -27.44
N PHE A 292 0.11 -3.85 -26.25
CA PHE A 292 1.52 -4.17 -26.04
C PHE A 292 1.71 -5.53 -25.39
N HIS A 293 2.46 -6.39 -26.07
CA HIS A 293 2.85 -7.72 -25.59
C HIS A 293 4.33 -7.78 -25.24
N ASP A 294 4.65 -8.73 -24.36
CA ASP A 294 6.03 -9.18 -24.18
C ASP A 294 6.40 -10.06 -25.40
N PRO A 295 7.31 -9.60 -26.27
CA PRO A 295 7.63 -10.34 -27.51
C PRO A 295 8.28 -11.69 -27.25
N ARG A 296 8.75 -11.95 -26.05
CA ARG A 296 9.35 -13.23 -25.66
C ARG A 296 8.31 -14.34 -25.49
N TYR A 297 7.08 -13.96 -25.14
CA TYR A 297 5.99 -14.90 -24.83
C TYR A 297 4.76 -14.71 -25.71
N GLY A 298 4.68 -13.63 -26.48
CA GLY A 298 3.53 -13.31 -27.31
C GLY A 298 2.24 -13.02 -26.52
N ALA A 299 2.36 -12.58 -25.29
CA ALA A 299 1.25 -12.28 -24.38
C ALA A 299 1.41 -10.92 -23.72
N GLY A 300 0.32 -10.36 -23.18
CA GLY A 300 0.36 -9.10 -22.47
C GLY A 300 1.39 -9.08 -21.33
N TRP A 301 1.95 -7.90 -21.05
CA TRP A 301 2.94 -7.74 -19.99
C TRP A 301 2.34 -8.05 -18.60
N TYR A 302 2.99 -8.95 -17.88
CA TYR A 302 2.57 -9.33 -16.52
C TYR A 302 2.99 -8.28 -15.48
N GLU A 303 4.27 -7.85 -15.51
CA GLU A 303 4.82 -6.89 -14.53
C GLU A 303 5.98 -6.06 -15.13
N GLU A 304 6.17 -4.85 -14.59
CA GLU A 304 7.26 -3.94 -14.99
C GLU A 304 8.65 -4.55 -14.83
N ARG A 305 8.84 -5.43 -13.83
CA ARG A 305 10.15 -6.03 -13.54
C ARG A 305 10.73 -6.81 -14.71
N ALA A 306 9.87 -7.53 -15.43
CA ALA A 306 10.26 -8.30 -16.61
C ALA A 306 10.76 -7.37 -17.73
N PHE A 307 9.99 -6.32 -18.08
CA PHE A 307 10.38 -5.29 -19.03
C PHE A 307 11.67 -4.58 -18.60
N ARG A 308 11.72 -4.12 -17.37
CA ARG A 308 12.84 -3.35 -16.83
C ARG A 308 14.16 -4.08 -16.95
N ARG A 309 14.23 -5.35 -16.51
CA ARG A 309 15.45 -6.15 -16.53
C ARG A 309 15.91 -6.56 -17.91
N SER A 310 14.97 -6.91 -18.79
CA SER A 310 15.29 -7.47 -20.08
C SER A 310 15.55 -6.41 -21.16
N PHE A 311 14.94 -5.23 -21.05
CA PHE A 311 14.97 -4.23 -22.09
C PHE A 311 15.46 -2.86 -21.60
N TRP A 312 14.92 -2.35 -20.50
CA TRP A 312 15.17 -1.00 -20.05
C TRP A 312 16.57 -0.79 -19.45
N GLU A 313 16.95 -1.59 -18.47
CA GLU A 313 18.29 -1.51 -17.84
C GLU A 313 19.44 -1.70 -18.85
N PRO A 314 19.38 -2.69 -19.78
CA PRO A 314 20.40 -2.84 -20.80
C PRO A 314 20.55 -1.64 -21.74
N VAL A 315 19.45 -0.94 -22.06
CA VAL A 315 19.50 0.26 -22.91
C VAL A 315 20.17 1.41 -22.18
N LEU A 316 19.77 1.71 -20.94
CA LEU A 316 20.40 2.78 -20.16
C LEU A 316 21.89 2.51 -19.94
N LYS A 317 22.25 1.25 -19.66
CA LYS A 317 23.66 0.84 -19.50
C LYS A 317 24.46 1.04 -20.81
N ALA A 318 23.89 0.69 -21.95
CA ALA A 318 24.54 0.86 -23.25
C ALA A 318 24.76 2.33 -23.62
N LEU A 319 23.90 3.22 -23.11
CA LEU A 319 24.03 4.67 -23.29
C LEU A 319 24.90 5.35 -22.22
N GLY A 320 25.42 4.60 -21.25
CA GLY A 320 26.15 5.19 -20.11
C GLY A 320 25.28 6.06 -19.20
N MET A 321 23.97 5.97 -19.30
CA MET A 321 23.03 6.76 -18.51
C MET A 321 22.85 6.18 -17.13
N ARG A 322 22.77 7.03 -16.11
CA ARG A 322 22.42 6.57 -14.78
C ARG A 322 21.02 5.97 -14.77
N TYR A 323 20.84 4.99 -13.92
CA TYR A 323 19.57 4.28 -13.85
C TYR A 323 18.44 5.19 -13.35
N ARG A 324 17.37 5.26 -14.12
CA ARG A 324 16.05 5.79 -13.77
C ARG A 324 15.00 4.74 -14.12
N ARG A 325 13.95 4.63 -13.28
CA ARG A 325 12.87 3.66 -13.52
C ARG A 325 12.10 4.01 -14.80
N PRO A 326 11.50 3.02 -15.49
CA PRO A 326 10.64 3.27 -16.67
C PRO A 326 9.53 4.29 -16.40
N TYR A 327 9.01 4.36 -15.18
CA TYR A 327 8.02 5.36 -14.76
C TYR A 327 8.47 6.82 -15.01
N ASN A 328 9.76 7.06 -15.15
CA ASN A 328 10.27 8.39 -15.47
C ASN A 328 9.90 8.85 -16.90
N CYS A 329 9.48 7.94 -17.82
CA CYS A 329 8.84 8.34 -19.07
C CYS A 329 7.64 9.26 -18.83
N ARG A 330 6.85 8.97 -17.77
CA ARG A 330 5.73 9.81 -17.38
C ARG A 330 6.16 11.16 -16.82
N HIS A 331 7.22 11.20 -16.00
CA HIS A 331 7.76 12.46 -15.53
C HIS A 331 8.30 13.30 -16.68
N THR A 332 8.98 12.67 -17.63
CA THR A 332 9.49 13.31 -18.85
C THR A 332 8.36 13.90 -19.70
N TYR A 333 7.28 13.17 -19.92
CA TYR A 333 6.14 13.70 -20.69
C TYR A 333 5.46 14.86 -19.96
N ALA A 334 5.28 14.75 -18.63
CA ALA A 334 4.68 15.81 -17.83
C ALA A 334 5.47 17.14 -17.92
N THR A 335 6.80 17.05 -17.81
CA THR A 335 7.66 18.24 -17.91
C THR A 335 7.73 18.76 -19.35
N ALA A 336 7.78 17.88 -20.35
CA ALA A 336 7.76 18.29 -21.76
C ALA A 336 6.48 19.06 -22.13
N MET A 337 5.31 18.64 -21.61
CA MET A 337 4.05 19.36 -21.82
C MET A 337 4.08 20.77 -21.20
N LEU A 338 4.64 20.89 -19.96
CA LEU A 338 4.75 22.18 -19.30
C LEU A 338 5.74 23.11 -20.02
N MET A 339 6.91 22.61 -20.39
CA MET A 339 7.92 23.37 -21.13
C MET A 339 7.42 23.78 -22.53
N ALA A 340 6.47 23.03 -23.11
CA ALA A 340 5.75 23.41 -24.33
C ALA A 340 4.64 24.44 -24.09
N GLY A 341 4.48 24.99 -22.88
CA GLY A 341 3.48 25.98 -22.55
C GLY A 341 2.04 25.46 -22.47
N MET A 342 1.85 24.15 -22.31
CA MET A 342 0.49 23.61 -22.14
C MET A 342 -0.06 23.93 -20.75
N THR A 343 -1.36 24.21 -20.66
CA THR A 343 -1.99 24.56 -19.39
C THR A 343 -1.88 23.41 -18.38
N PRO A 344 -1.58 23.69 -17.11
CA PRO A 344 -1.50 22.65 -16.07
C PRO A 344 -2.77 21.81 -15.94
N ALA A 345 -3.94 22.40 -16.18
CA ALA A 345 -5.22 21.70 -16.16
C ALA A 345 -5.30 20.64 -17.28
N PHE A 346 -4.88 20.97 -18.49
CA PHE A 346 -4.82 20.02 -19.61
C PHE A 346 -3.81 18.91 -19.30
N CYS A 347 -2.60 19.24 -18.85
CA CYS A 347 -1.56 18.28 -18.50
C CYS A 347 -2.04 17.31 -17.40
N ALA A 348 -2.67 17.84 -16.35
CA ALA A 348 -3.23 17.05 -15.26
C ALA A 348 -4.31 16.07 -15.78
N LYS A 349 -5.24 16.53 -16.65
CA LYS A 349 -6.27 15.71 -17.28
C LYS A 349 -5.66 14.58 -18.11
N GLN A 350 -4.65 14.88 -18.97
CA GLN A 350 -3.96 13.89 -19.78
C GLN A 350 -3.33 12.79 -18.92
N LEU A 351 -2.71 13.17 -17.82
CA LEU A 351 -2.04 12.23 -16.92
C LEU A 351 -2.97 11.57 -15.89
N GLY A 352 -4.19 12.04 -15.69
CA GLY A 352 -5.09 11.57 -14.62
C GLY A 352 -4.56 11.94 -13.24
N HIS A 353 -4.21 13.22 -13.08
CA HIS A 353 -3.86 13.86 -11.81
C HIS A 353 -4.93 14.89 -11.46
N SER A 354 -5.10 15.22 -10.18
CA SER A 354 -5.67 16.52 -9.83
C SER A 354 -4.67 17.62 -10.21
N VAL A 355 -5.19 18.82 -10.54
CA VAL A 355 -4.34 19.97 -10.87
C VAL A 355 -3.38 20.29 -9.72
N GLU A 356 -3.86 20.23 -8.48
CA GLU A 356 -3.04 20.43 -7.27
C GLU A 356 -1.87 19.44 -7.21
N MET A 357 -2.14 18.15 -7.36
CA MET A 357 -1.10 17.11 -7.32
C MET A 357 -0.10 17.28 -8.47
N PHE A 358 -0.57 17.68 -9.65
CA PHE A 358 0.26 17.95 -10.81
C PHE A 358 1.22 19.10 -10.54
N LEU A 359 0.71 20.25 -10.09
CA LEU A 359 1.51 21.43 -9.74
C LEU A 359 2.48 21.12 -8.60
N LYS A 360 2.02 20.48 -7.53
CA LYS A 360 2.89 20.07 -6.41
C LYS A 360 4.09 19.22 -6.85
N THR A 361 3.95 18.49 -7.96
CA THR A 361 5.02 17.62 -8.46
C THR A 361 5.90 18.29 -9.49
N TYR A 362 5.31 19.15 -10.35
CA TYR A 362 5.97 19.63 -11.56
C TYR A 362 6.12 21.16 -11.66
N ALA A 363 5.59 21.95 -10.71
CA ALA A 363 5.65 23.42 -10.79
C ALA A 363 7.08 23.98 -10.95
N LYS A 364 8.09 23.29 -10.44
CA LYS A 364 9.49 23.72 -10.57
C LYS A 364 10.04 23.71 -12.01
N TRP A 365 9.30 23.11 -12.97
CA TRP A 365 9.62 23.12 -14.39
C TRP A 365 8.78 24.15 -15.17
N ILE A 366 8.02 24.98 -14.48
CA ILE A 366 7.37 26.16 -15.04
C ILE A 366 8.44 27.26 -14.91
N ASP A 367 9.24 27.44 -15.95
CA ASP A 367 10.36 28.37 -15.92
C ASP A 367 9.94 29.80 -16.23
N GLY A 368 10.65 30.78 -15.63
CA GLY A 368 10.45 32.22 -15.82
C GLY A 368 10.64 32.73 -17.27
N ASP A 369 11.32 31.97 -18.12
CA ASP A 369 11.41 32.28 -19.58
C ASP A 369 10.05 32.23 -20.30
N GLN A 370 9.04 31.64 -19.67
CA GLN A 370 7.67 31.65 -20.18
C GLN A 370 6.88 32.93 -19.83
N ASP A 371 7.36 33.73 -18.90
CA ASP A 371 6.65 34.95 -18.45
C ASP A 371 6.40 35.91 -19.63
N SER A 372 7.37 36.06 -20.55
CA SER A 372 7.21 36.85 -21.75
C SER A 372 6.16 36.27 -22.70
N SER A 373 6.07 34.95 -22.80
CA SER A 373 5.09 34.26 -23.65
C SER A 373 3.69 34.31 -23.06
N GLU A 374 3.55 34.26 -21.75
CA GLU A 374 2.28 34.43 -21.05
C GLU A 374 1.76 35.85 -21.16
N MET A 375 2.64 36.86 -20.99
CA MET A 375 2.26 38.26 -21.24
C MET A 375 1.86 38.49 -22.70
N ALA A 376 2.60 37.90 -23.65
CA ALA A 376 2.22 38.00 -25.07
C ALA A 376 0.87 37.34 -25.38
N ARG A 377 0.48 36.31 -24.66
CA ARG A 377 -0.85 35.70 -24.77
C ARG A 377 -1.92 36.65 -24.21
N LEU A 378 -1.66 37.26 -23.08
CA LEU A 378 -2.57 38.26 -22.50
C LEU A 378 -2.74 39.45 -23.44
N GLU A 379 -1.65 40.01 -23.98
CA GLU A 379 -1.67 41.13 -24.91
C GLU A 379 -2.53 40.86 -26.17
N LYS A 380 -2.47 39.60 -26.68
CA LYS A 380 -3.35 39.20 -27.82
C LYS A 380 -4.84 39.27 -27.48
N THR A 381 -5.23 39.11 -26.22
CA THR A 381 -6.65 39.18 -25.79
C THR A 381 -7.08 40.61 -25.46
N ILE A 382 -6.11 41.49 -25.21
CA ILE A 382 -6.36 42.90 -24.88
C ILE A 382 -6.42 43.76 -26.16
N ALA A 383 -5.90 43.27 -27.30
CA ALA A 383 -5.89 43.99 -28.56
C ALA A 383 -7.35 44.37 -28.99
N PRO A 384 -7.59 45.65 -29.40
CA PRO A 384 -8.95 46.11 -29.74
C PRO A 384 -9.55 45.27 -30.88
N GLY A 385 -10.62 44.52 -30.61
CA GLY A 385 -11.35 43.72 -31.58
C GLY A 385 -11.62 42.27 -31.25
N VAL A 386 -11.07 41.72 -30.16
CA VAL A 386 -11.32 40.33 -29.71
C VAL A 386 -12.16 40.35 -28.45
N SER A 387 -13.49 40.20 -28.58
CA SER A 387 -14.37 39.87 -27.47
C SER A 387 -14.02 38.43 -27.00
N PRO A 388 -13.80 38.19 -25.69
CA PRO A 388 -13.63 36.82 -25.18
C PRO A 388 -14.92 36.04 -25.45
N ALA A 389 -14.84 34.94 -26.17
CA ALA A 389 -15.96 34.02 -26.33
C ALA A 389 -16.39 33.54 -24.93
N SER A 390 -17.62 33.85 -24.54
CA SER A 390 -18.24 33.35 -23.33
C SER A 390 -18.24 31.81 -23.37
N PRO A 391 -17.91 31.12 -22.28
CA PRO A 391 -18.04 29.66 -22.23
C PRO A 391 -19.53 29.32 -22.46
N GLY A 392 -19.80 28.59 -23.55
CA GLY A 392 -21.15 28.15 -23.90
C GLY A 392 -21.74 27.32 -22.74
N VAL A 393 -22.89 27.78 -22.27
CA VAL A 393 -23.76 27.03 -21.38
C VAL A 393 -24.22 25.78 -22.15
N PRO A 394 -24.02 24.56 -21.66
CA PRO A 394 -24.58 23.40 -22.34
C PRO A 394 -26.10 23.48 -22.30
N ALA A 395 -26.72 23.47 -23.47
CA ALA A 395 -28.15 23.37 -23.60
C ALA A 395 -28.65 22.10 -22.91
N SER A 396 -29.55 22.28 -21.96
CA SER A 396 -30.35 21.23 -21.38
C SER A 396 -31.29 20.63 -22.42
N ALA A 397 -31.15 19.35 -22.68
CA ALA A 397 -32.18 18.46 -23.19
C ALA A 397 -32.11 17.13 -22.46
#